data_fc20f480a919488857844fbf79eb1f2f
#
_entry.id   fc20f480a919488857844fbf79eb1f2f
#
_cell.length_a   1.000
_cell.length_b   1.000
_cell.length_c   1.000
_cell.angle_alpha   90.00
_cell.angle_beta   90.00
_cell.angle_gamma   90.00
#
_symmetry.space_group_name_H-M   'P 1'
#
loop_
_entity.id
_entity.type
_entity.pdbx_description
1 polymer ?
#
loop_
_entity_poly.entity_id
_entity_poly.type
_entity_poly.pdbx_seq_one_letter_code
_entity_poly.pdbx_strand_id
1 'polypeptide(L)'
;MHVTNFLKHHYRHFNAAALIDAADGYNQHLAEGGKMMITLAGAMSTAEMGIQLAKLIRQDKVQIISCTGANLEEDIFNLVAHDFYERVPNYRDLTPADEQALLDRHMNRVTDTCIPEHEAMRRIENTVLKFWEKADKAGEAYFPHEFFYQILLSGELEQYYQIDPKNSWMLAAAEKNLPIICPGWEDSTLGNIYAGHVISGDIKNVHTMRTGIQYMMYLADWYTRTATAESKVGFFQIGGGIAGDFPICVVPMLHQDLQRHSVPLWGYFCQISDSTTSYGSYSGAVPNEKITWGKLGEKTPKFIIESDATIVAPLIFAIVLGQ
;
A
#
# COMPACT_ATOMS: atom_id res chain seq x y z
N MET A 1 -7.93 14.92 25.68
CA MET A 1 -7.80 13.47 26.03
C MET A 1 -6.99 12.84 24.91
N HIS A 2 -5.99 12.05 25.20
CA HIS A 2 -5.19 11.35 24.18
C HIS A 2 -6.09 10.36 23.42
N VAL A 3 -5.97 10.25 22.10
CA VAL A 3 -6.83 9.37 21.28
C VAL A 3 -6.76 7.92 21.77
N THR A 4 -5.57 7.44 22.08
CA THR A 4 -5.35 6.09 22.65
C THR A 4 -6.15 5.87 23.95
N ASN A 5 -6.20 6.85 24.86
CA ASN A 5 -6.94 6.72 26.11
C ASN A 5 -8.46 6.68 25.88
N PHE A 6 -8.95 7.49 24.94
CA PHE A 6 -10.35 7.45 24.54
C PHE A 6 -10.73 6.07 23.99
N LEU A 7 -9.93 5.58 23.05
CA LEU A 7 -10.18 4.28 22.41
C LEU A 7 -10.15 3.13 23.45
N LYS A 8 -9.11 3.04 24.29
CA LYS A 8 -9.01 2.00 25.33
C LYS A 8 -10.14 2.08 26.37
N HIS A 9 -10.72 3.25 26.61
CA HIS A 9 -11.85 3.40 27.51
C HIS A 9 -13.18 2.94 26.90
N HIS A 10 -13.41 3.19 25.61
CA HIS A 10 -14.71 2.97 24.96
C HIS A 10 -14.78 1.69 24.12
N TYR A 11 -13.67 1.21 23.55
CA TYR A 11 -13.60 0.08 22.63
C TYR A 11 -13.37 -1.23 23.39
N ARG A 12 -14.43 -1.78 23.99
CA ARG A 12 -14.30 -2.86 24.99
C ARG A 12 -14.76 -4.23 24.53
N HIS A 13 -15.55 -4.33 23.46
CA HIS A 13 -16.15 -5.57 22.99
C HIS A 13 -16.29 -5.58 21.47
N PHE A 14 -16.47 -6.77 20.87
CA PHE A 14 -16.69 -7.00 19.44
C PHE A 14 -15.53 -6.46 18.58
N ASN A 15 -15.81 -5.96 17.37
CA ASN A 15 -14.83 -5.37 16.47
C ASN A 15 -14.04 -4.20 17.12
N ALA A 16 -14.67 -3.45 18.01
CA ALA A 16 -14.00 -2.36 18.72
C ALA A 16 -12.90 -2.89 19.65
N ALA A 17 -13.14 -3.99 20.37
CA ALA A 17 -12.09 -4.65 21.16
C ALA A 17 -11.00 -5.26 20.27
N ALA A 18 -11.39 -5.91 19.17
CA ALA A 18 -10.44 -6.49 18.21
C ALA A 18 -9.48 -5.43 17.63
N LEU A 19 -9.95 -4.18 17.46
CA LEU A 19 -9.11 -3.06 17.04
C LEU A 19 -8.02 -2.76 18.07
N ILE A 20 -8.38 -2.72 19.37
CA ILE A 20 -7.40 -2.50 20.44
C ILE A 20 -6.41 -3.65 20.53
N ASP A 21 -6.91 -4.88 20.51
CA ASP A 21 -6.08 -6.09 20.59
C ASP A 21 -5.08 -6.16 19.42
N ALA A 22 -5.52 -5.81 18.21
CA ALA A 22 -4.66 -5.74 17.04
C ALA A 22 -3.57 -4.67 17.18
N ALA A 23 -3.92 -3.47 17.67
CA ALA A 23 -2.96 -2.38 17.85
C ALA A 23 -1.95 -2.70 18.97
N ASP A 24 -2.40 -3.25 20.09
CA ASP A 24 -1.53 -3.67 21.20
C ASP A 24 -0.63 -4.85 20.74
N GLY A 25 -1.15 -5.81 19.98
CA GLY A 25 -0.37 -6.89 19.38
C GLY A 25 0.68 -6.39 18.38
N TYR A 26 0.36 -5.36 17.58
CA TYR A 26 1.31 -4.69 16.70
C TYR A 26 2.48 -4.09 17.49
N ASN A 27 2.17 -3.32 18.54
CA ASN A 27 3.17 -2.70 19.40
C ASN A 27 4.02 -3.75 20.12
N GLN A 28 3.40 -4.83 20.62
CA GLN A 28 4.13 -5.94 21.27
C GLN A 28 5.08 -6.62 20.27
N HIS A 29 4.62 -6.92 19.05
CA HIS A 29 5.44 -7.52 18.01
C HIS A 29 6.69 -6.70 17.70
N LEU A 30 6.55 -5.37 17.58
CA LEU A 30 7.69 -4.48 17.39
C LEU A 30 8.60 -4.41 18.62
N ALA A 31 8.03 -4.37 19.83
CA ALA A 31 8.80 -4.31 21.09
C ALA A 31 9.64 -5.58 21.31
N GLU A 32 9.21 -6.72 20.79
CA GLU A 32 9.93 -7.98 20.78
C GLU A 32 11.00 -8.07 19.67
N GLY A 33 11.25 -6.98 18.95
CA GLY A 33 12.24 -6.92 17.86
C GLY A 33 11.71 -7.38 16.50
N GLY A 34 10.41 -7.64 16.40
CA GLY A 34 9.74 -7.96 15.12
C GLY A 34 9.75 -6.80 14.14
N LYS A 35 9.50 -7.10 12.88
CA LYS A 35 9.35 -6.14 11.77
C LYS A 35 7.93 -6.22 11.23
N MET A 36 7.46 -5.19 10.55
CA MET A 36 6.10 -5.17 10.03
C MET A 36 6.07 -4.91 8.52
N MET A 37 5.32 -5.75 7.82
CA MET A 37 4.80 -5.46 6.49
C MET A 37 3.39 -4.92 6.60
N ILE A 38 3.11 -3.79 5.93
CA ILE A 38 1.73 -3.31 5.73
C ILE A 38 1.33 -3.57 4.28
N THR A 39 0.10 -4.02 4.07
CA THR A 39 -0.47 -4.16 2.72
C THR A 39 -1.66 -3.24 2.53
N LEU A 40 -1.72 -2.55 1.39
CA LEU A 40 -2.75 -1.57 1.03
C LEU A 40 -3.45 -2.02 -0.25
N ALA A 41 -4.68 -2.50 -0.12
CA ALA A 41 -5.55 -2.77 -1.26
C ALA A 41 -6.34 -1.51 -1.68
N GLY A 42 -7.06 -1.58 -2.77
CA GLY A 42 -7.91 -0.50 -3.28
C GLY A 42 -7.14 0.79 -3.55
N ALA A 43 -7.73 1.92 -3.17
CA ALA A 43 -7.26 3.29 -3.40
C ALA A 43 -7.17 4.07 -2.06
N MET A 44 -6.48 3.51 -1.08
CA MET A 44 -6.38 4.08 0.27
C MET A 44 -5.59 5.39 0.30
N SER A 45 -4.74 5.63 -0.70
CA SER A 45 -4.02 6.91 -0.84
C SER A 45 -4.95 8.06 -1.22
N THR A 46 -5.97 7.83 -2.05
CA THR A 46 -7.02 8.83 -2.30
C THR A 46 -7.81 9.16 -1.03
N ALA A 47 -8.01 8.20 -0.13
CA ALA A 47 -8.62 8.42 1.19
C ALA A 47 -7.67 9.09 2.20
N GLU A 48 -6.50 9.56 1.77
CA GLU A 48 -5.46 10.23 2.57
C GLU A 48 -4.96 9.43 3.79
N MET A 49 -5.03 8.10 3.74
CA MET A 49 -4.42 7.26 4.77
C MET A 49 -2.90 7.41 4.84
N GLY A 50 -2.30 8.02 3.83
CA GLY A 50 -0.90 8.42 3.78
C GLY A 50 -0.44 9.25 4.97
N ILE A 51 -1.30 10.11 5.53
CA ILE A 51 -0.99 10.99 6.67
C ILE A 51 -0.45 10.22 7.88
N GLN A 52 -1.09 9.10 8.23
CA GLN A 52 -0.64 8.27 9.36
C GLN A 52 0.46 7.30 8.94
N LEU A 53 0.38 6.77 7.71
CA LEU A 53 1.37 5.84 7.19
C LEU A 53 2.75 6.50 7.05
N ALA A 54 2.81 7.76 6.61
CA ALA A 54 4.05 8.54 6.56
C ALA A 54 4.73 8.65 7.93
N LYS A 55 3.95 8.84 9.00
CA LYS A 55 4.47 8.88 10.38
C LYS A 55 5.01 7.52 10.82
N LEU A 56 4.27 6.43 10.52
CA LEU A 56 4.72 5.07 10.82
C LEU A 56 6.04 4.74 10.14
N ILE A 57 6.18 5.12 8.86
CA ILE A 57 7.41 4.92 8.09
C ILE A 57 8.58 5.69 8.72
N ARG A 58 8.41 6.99 8.98
CA ARG A 58 9.48 7.83 9.55
C ARG A 58 9.90 7.40 10.96
N GLN A 59 8.99 6.77 11.74
CA GLN A 59 9.27 6.23 13.07
C GLN A 59 9.72 4.76 13.05
N ASP A 60 10.05 4.21 11.89
CA ASP A 60 10.51 2.83 11.70
C ASP A 60 9.54 1.77 12.26
N LYS A 61 8.22 2.08 12.22
CA LYS A 61 7.16 1.16 12.61
C LYS A 61 6.75 0.20 11.47
N VAL A 62 7.23 0.45 10.25
CA VAL A 62 6.99 -0.31 9.02
C VAL A 62 8.32 -0.51 8.32
N GLN A 63 8.61 -1.73 7.84
CA GLN A 63 9.88 -2.05 7.16
C GLN A 63 9.70 -2.43 5.69
N ILE A 64 8.47 -2.69 5.26
CA ILE A 64 8.13 -2.98 3.86
C ILE A 64 6.64 -2.73 3.64
N ILE A 65 6.27 -2.31 2.45
CA ILE A 65 4.87 -2.12 2.05
C ILE A 65 4.59 -2.96 0.80
N SER A 66 3.39 -3.57 0.75
CA SER A 66 2.82 -4.10 -0.49
C SER A 66 1.55 -3.34 -0.82
N CYS A 67 1.37 -2.90 -2.06
CA CYS A 67 0.21 -2.09 -2.41
C CYS A 67 -0.22 -2.28 -3.86
N THR A 68 -1.43 -1.78 -4.17
CA THR A 68 -1.89 -1.60 -5.55
C THR A 68 -1.12 -0.47 -6.25
N GLY A 69 -1.13 -0.46 -7.57
CA GLY A 69 -0.58 0.66 -8.36
C GLY A 69 -1.26 1.98 -8.05
N ALA A 70 -2.58 1.97 -7.86
CA ALA A 70 -3.35 3.13 -7.43
C ALA A 70 -2.79 3.77 -6.14
N ASN A 71 -2.45 2.98 -5.15
CA ASN A 71 -1.87 3.51 -3.91
C ASN A 71 -0.53 4.21 -4.11
N LEU A 72 0.31 3.72 -5.04
CA LEU A 72 1.58 4.37 -5.35
C LEU A 72 1.37 5.75 -5.96
N GLU A 73 0.53 5.82 -7.00
CA GLU A 73 0.38 7.04 -7.80
C GLU A 73 -0.49 8.10 -7.11
N GLU A 74 -1.57 7.68 -6.45
CA GLU A 74 -2.56 8.61 -5.88
C GLU A 74 -2.02 9.40 -4.68
N ASP A 75 -1.06 8.89 -3.92
CA ASP A 75 -0.38 9.68 -2.89
C ASP A 75 0.43 10.84 -3.50
N ILE A 76 1.08 10.57 -4.67
CA ILE A 76 1.83 11.60 -5.39
C ILE A 76 0.87 12.57 -6.09
N PHE A 77 -0.25 12.07 -6.63
CA PHE A 77 -1.30 12.95 -7.20
C PHE A 77 -1.84 13.91 -6.14
N ASN A 78 -2.15 13.40 -4.94
CA ASN A 78 -2.58 14.23 -3.81
C ASN A 78 -1.52 15.25 -3.42
N LEU A 79 -0.24 14.86 -3.37
CA LEU A 79 0.86 15.75 -3.02
C LEU A 79 0.95 16.98 -3.97
N VAL A 80 0.70 16.79 -5.26
CA VAL A 80 0.90 17.84 -6.29
C VAL A 80 -0.38 18.48 -6.81
N ALA A 81 -1.56 17.97 -6.46
CA ALA A 81 -2.83 18.42 -7.06
C ALA A 81 -4.00 18.53 -6.08
N HIS A 82 -3.76 18.42 -4.76
CA HIS A 82 -4.79 18.41 -3.71
C HIS A 82 -5.81 19.55 -3.84
N ASP A 83 -5.37 20.77 -4.12
CA ASP A 83 -6.23 21.95 -4.20
C ASP A 83 -7.20 21.92 -5.40
N PHE A 84 -6.99 21.01 -6.34
CA PHE A 84 -7.86 20.78 -7.52
C PHE A 84 -8.79 19.59 -7.32
N TYR A 85 -8.67 18.85 -6.21
CA TYR A 85 -9.58 17.75 -5.91
C TYR A 85 -10.97 18.30 -5.58
N GLU A 86 -11.99 17.60 -6.03
CA GLU A 86 -13.38 17.93 -5.71
C GLU A 86 -14.03 16.78 -4.95
N ARG A 87 -14.70 17.11 -3.86
CA ARG A 87 -15.50 16.12 -3.12
C ARG A 87 -16.96 16.17 -3.53
N VAL A 88 -17.55 15.01 -3.83
CA VAL A 88 -18.96 14.80 -4.17
C VAL A 88 -19.64 13.98 -3.07
N PRO A 89 -20.17 14.62 -2.00
CA PRO A 89 -20.70 13.90 -0.84
C PRO A 89 -21.87 12.94 -1.15
N ASN A 90 -22.69 13.28 -2.14
CA ASN A 90 -23.83 12.50 -2.61
C ASN A 90 -23.53 11.61 -3.82
N TYR A 91 -22.31 11.12 -3.93
CA TYR A 91 -21.81 10.37 -5.10
C TYR A 91 -22.67 9.13 -5.45
N ARG A 92 -23.42 8.57 -4.48
CA ARG A 92 -24.31 7.43 -4.73
C ARG A 92 -25.54 7.78 -5.56
N ASP A 93 -25.89 9.05 -5.60
CA ASP A 93 -27.10 9.56 -6.30
C ASP A 93 -26.76 10.16 -7.67
N LEU A 94 -25.49 10.14 -8.09
CA LEU A 94 -25.05 10.66 -9.39
C LEU A 94 -25.70 9.86 -10.52
N THR A 95 -26.24 10.59 -11.47
CA THR A 95 -26.78 10.02 -12.72
C THR A 95 -25.66 9.79 -13.75
N PRO A 96 -25.89 8.98 -14.80
CA PRO A 96 -24.93 8.88 -15.91
C PRO A 96 -24.58 10.21 -16.57
N ALA A 97 -25.49 11.18 -16.58
CA ALA A 97 -25.24 12.52 -17.12
C ALA A 97 -24.28 13.32 -16.20
N ASP A 98 -24.42 13.16 -14.89
CA ASP A 98 -23.49 13.80 -13.93
C ASP A 98 -22.08 13.22 -14.06
N GLU A 99 -21.95 11.89 -14.23
CA GLU A 99 -20.66 11.23 -14.47
C GLU A 99 -20.02 11.69 -15.80
N GLN A 100 -20.85 11.86 -16.87
CA GLN A 100 -20.35 12.40 -18.12
C GLN A 100 -19.86 13.85 -17.97
N ALA A 101 -20.56 14.65 -17.18
CA ALA A 101 -20.16 16.04 -16.92
C ALA A 101 -18.82 16.11 -16.14
N LEU A 102 -18.53 15.16 -15.26
CA LEU A 102 -17.22 15.05 -14.62
C LEU A 102 -16.13 14.69 -15.63
N LEU A 103 -16.39 13.72 -16.50
CA LEU A 103 -15.47 13.34 -17.58
C LEU A 103 -15.17 14.53 -18.50
N ASP A 104 -16.18 15.29 -18.92
CA ASP A 104 -16.03 16.46 -19.80
C ASP A 104 -15.19 17.58 -19.14
N ARG A 105 -15.09 17.57 -17.81
CA ARG A 105 -14.24 18.47 -17.02
C ARG A 105 -12.88 17.85 -16.68
N HIS A 106 -12.54 16.70 -17.26
CA HIS A 106 -11.31 15.96 -16.98
C HIS A 106 -11.12 15.60 -15.49
N MET A 107 -12.22 15.21 -14.85
CA MET A 107 -12.24 14.74 -13.46
C MET A 107 -12.47 13.23 -13.41
N ASN A 108 -11.60 12.51 -12.71
CA ASN A 108 -11.69 11.07 -12.54
C ASN A 108 -12.14 10.76 -11.12
N ARG A 109 -13.33 10.18 -10.98
CA ARG A 109 -13.94 9.97 -9.68
C ARG A 109 -13.55 8.62 -9.05
N VAL A 110 -13.08 8.67 -7.80
CA VAL A 110 -12.88 7.52 -6.92
C VAL A 110 -13.78 7.71 -5.70
N THR A 111 -14.87 6.98 -5.61
CA THR A 111 -15.91 7.09 -4.57
C THR A 111 -16.50 8.51 -4.49
N ASP A 112 -16.22 9.28 -3.47
CA ASP A 112 -16.72 10.67 -3.32
C ASP A 112 -15.67 11.72 -3.73
N THR A 113 -14.51 11.30 -4.22
CA THR A 113 -13.38 12.18 -4.51
C THR A 113 -13.07 12.18 -6.01
N CYS A 114 -12.99 13.37 -6.61
CA CYS A 114 -12.63 13.55 -8.00
C CYS A 114 -11.20 14.04 -8.11
N ILE A 115 -10.39 13.33 -8.89
CA ILE A 115 -8.97 13.60 -9.14
C ILE A 115 -8.84 14.30 -10.50
N PRO A 116 -8.19 15.47 -10.60
CA PRO A 116 -7.99 16.16 -11.87
C PRO A 116 -6.98 15.45 -12.76
N GLU A 117 -7.32 15.21 -14.02
CA GLU A 117 -6.43 14.52 -14.95
C GLU A 117 -5.16 15.34 -15.23
N HIS A 118 -5.30 16.64 -15.53
CA HIS A 118 -4.18 17.47 -15.97
C HIS A 118 -3.20 17.80 -14.86
N GLU A 119 -3.70 18.23 -13.71
CA GLU A 119 -2.89 18.68 -12.58
C GLU A 119 -2.27 17.51 -11.81
N ALA A 120 -2.87 16.33 -11.84
CA ALA A 120 -2.36 15.12 -11.21
C ALA A 120 -1.65 14.21 -12.23
N MET A 121 -2.44 13.49 -13.04
CA MET A 121 -1.94 12.40 -13.87
C MET A 121 -0.95 12.85 -14.92
N ARG A 122 -1.32 13.87 -15.74
CA ARG A 122 -0.46 14.36 -16.83
C ARG A 122 0.78 15.08 -16.31
N ARG A 123 0.68 15.73 -15.15
CA ARG A 123 1.85 16.36 -14.50
C ARG A 123 2.88 15.31 -14.08
N ILE A 124 2.44 14.22 -13.46
CA ILE A 124 3.34 13.14 -13.06
C ILE A 124 3.88 12.39 -14.28
N GLU A 125 3.02 12.08 -15.27
CA GLU A 125 3.46 11.49 -16.55
C GLU A 125 4.60 12.28 -17.19
N ASN A 126 4.42 13.59 -17.36
CA ASN A 126 5.43 14.46 -17.98
C ASN A 126 6.76 14.48 -17.23
N THR A 127 6.71 14.25 -15.93
CA THR A 127 7.92 14.20 -15.11
C THR A 127 8.56 12.81 -15.18
N VAL A 128 7.80 11.75 -14.94
CA VAL A 128 8.33 10.39 -14.86
C VAL A 128 8.81 9.84 -16.20
N LEU A 129 8.19 10.28 -17.31
CA LEU A 129 8.59 9.89 -18.68
C LEU A 129 10.08 10.17 -18.94
N LYS A 130 10.60 11.30 -18.49
CA LYS A 130 12.03 11.63 -18.61
C LYS A 130 12.93 10.59 -17.94
N PHE A 131 12.50 10.05 -16.80
CA PHE A 131 13.23 9.02 -16.06
C PHE A 131 13.11 7.65 -16.74
N TRP A 132 11.92 7.31 -17.25
CA TRP A 132 11.72 6.11 -18.05
C TRP A 132 12.59 6.11 -19.31
N GLU A 133 12.56 7.20 -20.10
CA GLU A 133 13.41 7.35 -21.29
C GLU A 133 14.91 7.29 -20.97
N LYS A 134 15.33 7.89 -19.85
CA LYS A 134 16.73 7.86 -19.42
C LYS A 134 17.17 6.41 -19.11
N ALA A 135 16.37 5.67 -18.37
CA ALA A 135 16.62 4.28 -18.03
C ALA A 135 16.62 3.39 -19.28
N ASP A 136 15.64 3.58 -20.19
CA ASP A 136 15.55 2.86 -21.46
C ASP A 136 16.80 3.05 -22.32
N LYS A 137 17.24 4.31 -22.47
CA LYS A 137 18.47 4.66 -23.20
C LYS A 137 19.75 4.09 -22.56
N ALA A 138 19.76 3.96 -21.24
CA ALA A 138 20.89 3.39 -20.49
C ALA A 138 20.85 1.85 -20.44
N GLY A 139 19.76 1.20 -20.85
CA GLY A 139 19.56 -0.24 -20.70
C GLY A 139 19.35 -0.67 -19.25
N GLU A 140 18.91 0.25 -18.38
CA GLU A 140 18.62 0.02 -16.97
C GLU A 140 17.16 -0.38 -16.77
N ALA A 141 16.89 -1.11 -15.68
CA ALA A 141 15.54 -1.55 -15.35
C ALA A 141 15.28 -1.37 -13.84
N TYR A 142 14.16 -0.73 -13.53
CA TYR A 142 13.76 -0.42 -12.17
C TYR A 142 12.33 -0.91 -11.89
N PHE A 143 11.99 -1.07 -10.62
CA PHE A 143 10.61 -1.27 -10.21
C PHE A 143 9.80 0.04 -10.29
N PRO A 144 8.46 -0.03 -10.43
CA PRO A 144 7.61 1.15 -10.49
C PRO A 144 7.89 2.16 -9.37
N HIS A 145 7.98 1.70 -8.12
CA HIS A 145 8.23 2.58 -6.98
C HIS A 145 9.61 3.24 -7.01
N GLU A 146 10.62 2.59 -7.60
CA GLU A 146 11.97 3.16 -7.70
C GLU A 146 11.98 4.37 -8.65
N PHE A 147 11.17 4.36 -9.73
CA PHE A 147 10.98 5.54 -10.56
C PHE A 147 10.28 6.67 -9.81
N PHE A 148 9.26 6.35 -9.00
CA PHE A 148 8.61 7.36 -8.17
C PHE A 148 9.55 7.94 -7.11
N TYR A 149 10.43 7.14 -6.53
CA TYR A 149 11.48 7.63 -5.64
C TYR A 149 12.42 8.59 -6.37
N GLN A 150 12.84 8.25 -7.58
CA GLN A 150 13.70 9.13 -8.37
C GLN A 150 13.05 10.49 -8.61
N ILE A 151 11.78 10.56 -9.03
CA ILE A 151 11.10 11.84 -9.27
C ILE A 151 10.87 12.63 -7.98
N LEU A 152 10.52 11.97 -6.88
CA LEU A 152 10.31 12.64 -5.59
C LEU A 152 11.60 13.21 -5.02
N LEU A 153 12.71 12.47 -5.12
CA LEU A 153 14.01 12.89 -4.61
C LEU A 153 14.78 13.83 -5.56
N SER A 154 14.33 13.98 -6.81
CA SER A 154 14.93 14.92 -7.75
C SER A 154 14.64 16.40 -7.43
N GLY A 155 13.56 16.64 -6.65
CA GLY A 155 13.07 17.98 -6.38
C GLY A 155 12.22 18.60 -7.51
N GLU A 156 12.07 17.93 -8.67
CA GLU A 156 11.32 18.47 -9.81
C GLU A 156 9.84 18.73 -9.49
N LEU A 157 9.27 18.00 -8.55
CA LEU A 157 7.87 18.13 -8.13
C LEU A 157 7.64 19.12 -6.99
N GLU A 158 8.68 19.56 -6.25
CA GLU A 158 8.53 20.41 -5.07
C GLU A 158 7.75 21.70 -5.32
N GLN A 159 7.92 22.31 -6.49
CA GLN A 159 7.19 23.53 -6.89
C GLN A 159 5.67 23.32 -7.02
N TYR A 160 5.20 22.07 -7.07
CA TYR A 160 3.79 21.72 -7.22
C TYR A 160 3.17 21.20 -5.92
N TYR A 161 3.93 21.06 -4.83
CA TYR A 161 3.39 20.54 -3.59
C TYR A 161 2.29 21.44 -3.02
N GLN A 162 1.14 20.85 -2.73
CA GLN A 162 -0.06 21.52 -2.22
C GLN A 162 -0.48 21.05 -0.84
N ILE A 163 0.06 19.92 -0.37
CA ILE A 163 -0.08 19.46 1.02
C ILE A 163 1.29 19.52 1.71
N ASP A 164 1.28 19.44 3.06
CA ASP A 164 2.54 19.28 3.80
C ASP A 164 3.25 17.98 3.34
N PRO A 165 4.47 18.06 2.80
CA PRO A 165 5.24 16.89 2.35
C PRO A 165 5.39 15.80 3.40
N LYS A 166 5.31 16.18 4.69
CA LYS A 166 5.33 15.23 5.81
C LYS A 166 4.13 14.27 5.81
N ASN A 167 3.06 14.62 5.14
CA ASN A 167 1.84 13.81 5.04
C ASN A 167 1.87 12.81 3.86
N SER A 168 2.81 12.92 2.92
CA SER A 168 2.99 11.94 1.85
C SER A 168 3.75 10.72 2.36
N TRP A 169 3.13 9.55 2.25
CA TRP A 169 3.78 8.30 2.60
C TRP A 169 4.78 7.85 1.53
N MET A 170 4.54 8.16 0.26
CA MET A 170 5.48 7.88 -0.81
C MET A 170 6.77 8.68 -0.67
N LEU A 171 6.67 9.96 -0.26
CA LEU A 171 7.86 10.75 0.04
C LEU A 171 8.60 10.21 1.28
N ALA A 172 7.87 9.85 2.34
CA ALA A 172 8.47 9.21 3.51
C ALA A 172 9.17 7.88 3.16
N ALA A 173 8.57 7.10 2.27
CA ALA A 173 9.15 5.86 1.78
C ALA A 173 10.40 6.11 0.93
N ALA A 174 10.39 7.12 0.07
CA ALA A 174 11.54 7.53 -0.73
C ALA A 174 12.72 8.00 0.15
N GLU A 175 12.44 8.84 1.16
CA GLU A 175 13.44 9.33 2.14
C GLU A 175 14.13 8.18 2.89
N LYS A 176 13.40 7.11 3.18
CA LYS A 176 13.89 5.92 3.89
C LYS A 176 14.41 4.82 2.96
N ASN A 177 14.27 4.98 1.64
CA ASN A 177 14.45 3.91 0.67
C ASN A 177 13.73 2.62 1.09
N LEU A 178 12.48 2.78 1.52
CA LEU A 178 11.66 1.69 2.04
C LEU A 178 11.35 0.69 0.93
N PRO A 179 11.52 -0.62 1.15
CA PRO A 179 11.08 -1.62 0.18
C PRO A 179 9.57 -1.53 -0.10
N ILE A 180 9.20 -1.50 -1.38
CA ILE A 180 7.80 -1.58 -1.81
C ILE A 180 7.64 -2.74 -2.78
N ILE A 181 6.54 -3.47 -2.64
CA ILE A 181 6.08 -4.51 -3.54
C ILE A 181 4.77 -4.01 -4.16
N CYS A 182 4.71 -3.88 -5.47
CA CYS A 182 3.52 -3.47 -6.19
C CYS A 182 3.17 -4.49 -7.28
N PRO A 183 2.56 -5.62 -6.91
CA PRO A 183 2.16 -6.62 -7.88
C PRO A 183 1.00 -6.11 -8.73
N GLY A 184 1.01 -6.41 -10.03
CA GLY A 184 -0.05 -5.94 -10.93
C GLY A 184 -0.07 -4.42 -11.10
N TRP A 185 1.08 -3.78 -11.09
CA TRP A 185 1.18 -2.33 -11.32
C TRP A 185 0.54 -1.89 -12.63
N GLU A 186 0.45 -2.78 -13.58
CA GLU A 186 -0.23 -2.57 -14.86
C GLU A 186 -1.71 -2.19 -14.70
N ASP A 187 -2.34 -2.56 -13.58
CA ASP A 187 -3.69 -2.14 -13.17
C ASP A 187 -3.62 -0.81 -12.40
N SER A 188 -3.12 0.23 -13.09
CA SER A 188 -3.07 1.61 -12.58
C SER A 188 -3.02 2.60 -13.73
N THR A 189 -3.27 3.89 -13.45
CA THR A 189 -3.24 4.95 -14.46
C THR A 189 -1.84 5.07 -15.09
N LEU A 190 -0.80 5.19 -14.26
CA LEU A 190 0.58 5.32 -14.78
C LEU A 190 1.10 4.02 -15.36
N GLY A 191 0.61 2.87 -14.93
CA GLY A 191 0.91 1.58 -15.57
C GLY A 191 0.35 1.51 -16.99
N ASN A 192 -0.87 1.97 -17.20
CA ASN A 192 -1.49 2.09 -18.52
C ASN A 192 -0.77 3.13 -19.39
N ILE A 193 -0.40 4.28 -18.83
CA ILE A 193 0.36 5.32 -19.51
C ILE A 193 1.73 4.80 -19.96
N TYR A 194 2.44 4.06 -19.11
CA TYR A 194 3.70 3.40 -19.48
C TYR A 194 3.52 2.47 -20.69
N ALA A 195 2.48 1.63 -20.65
CA ALA A 195 2.14 0.77 -21.80
C ALA A 195 1.85 1.59 -23.07
N GLY A 196 1.16 2.73 -22.92
CA GLY A 196 0.93 3.68 -24.03
C GLY A 196 2.24 4.18 -24.64
N HIS A 197 3.21 4.60 -23.83
CA HIS A 197 4.52 5.05 -24.29
C HIS A 197 5.36 3.94 -24.94
N VAL A 198 5.21 2.68 -24.49
CA VAL A 198 5.84 1.52 -25.17
C VAL A 198 5.20 1.29 -26.55
N ILE A 199 3.87 1.36 -26.64
CA ILE A 199 3.14 1.18 -27.92
C ILE A 199 3.46 2.30 -28.92
N SER A 200 3.57 3.55 -28.46
CA SER A 200 3.92 4.69 -29.31
C SER A 200 5.40 4.71 -29.72
N GLY A 201 6.24 3.97 -29.02
CA GLY A 201 7.68 3.84 -29.30
C GLY A 201 8.55 4.90 -28.61
N ASP A 202 8.01 5.62 -27.66
CA ASP A 202 8.77 6.55 -26.81
C ASP A 202 9.72 5.74 -25.89
N ILE A 203 9.25 4.62 -25.37
CA ILE A 203 10.01 3.62 -24.65
C ILE A 203 10.20 2.39 -25.55
N LYS A 204 11.43 2.00 -25.82
CA LYS A 204 11.76 0.94 -26.77
C LYS A 204 11.83 -0.45 -26.12
N ASN A 205 12.22 -0.50 -24.85
CA ASN A 205 12.36 -1.74 -24.11
C ASN A 205 11.31 -1.80 -22.99
N VAL A 206 10.28 -2.62 -23.17
CA VAL A 206 9.24 -2.84 -22.14
C VAL A 206 9.83 -3.30 -20.81
N HIS A 207 10.99 -3.96 -20.83
CA HIS A 207 11.67 -4.44 -19.63
C HIS A 207 12.46 -3.37 -18.87
N THR A 208 12.42 -2.10 -19.30
CA THR A 208 12.82 -0.94 -18.47
C THR A 208 12.00 -0.91 -17.17
N MET A 209 10.74 -1.39 -17.22
CA MET A 209 9.94 -1.67 -16.03
C MET A 209 10.10 -3.13 -15.59
N ARG A 210 10.51 -3.35 -14.34
CA ARG A 210 10.60 -4.69 -13.75
C ARG A 210 9.22 -5.28 -13.49
N THR A 211 9.10 -6.59 -13.62
CA THR A 211 7.84 -7.35 -13.58
C THR A 211 7.44 -7.80 -12.17
N GLY A 212 6.18 -8.26 -12.04
CA GLY A 212 5.70 -8.89 -10.80
C GLY A 212 6.49 -10.13 -10.37
N ILE A 213 7.00 -10.94 -11.32
CA ILE A 213 7.88 -12.06 -10.97
C ILE A 213 9.19 -11.59 -10.32
N GLN A 214 9.77 -10.50 -10.81
CA GLN A 214 10.96 -9.92 -10.20
C GLN A 214 10.67 -9.33 -8.82
N TYR A 215 9.45 -8.79 -8.58
CA TYR A 215 9.01 -8.41 -7.24
C TYR A 215 8.95 -9.61 -6.28
N MET A 216 8.44 -10.76 -6.72
CA MET A 216 8.44 -11.96 -5.88
C MET A 216 9.86 -12.44 -5.55
N MET A 217 10.78 -12.40 -6.52
CA MET A 217 12.19 -12.71 -6.30
C MET A 217 12.83 -11.75 -5.30
N TYR A 218 12.57 -10.45 -5.45
CA TYR A 218 13.05 -9.42 -4.53
C TYR A 218 12.51 -9.63 -3.11
N LEU A 219 11.21 -9.91 -2.99
CA LEU A 219 10.56 -10.18 -1.69
C LEU A 219 11.12 -11.45 -1.03
N ALA A 220 11.35 -12.51 -1.79
CA ALA A 220 11.94 -13.75 -1.28
C ALA A 220 13.34 -13.54 -0.70
N ASP A 221 14.16 -12.75 -1.40
CA ASP A 221 15.49 -12.38 -0.93
C ASP A 221 15.42 -11.47 0.30
N TRP A 222 14.58 -10.44 0.27
CA TRP A 222 14.35 -9.55 1.41
C TRP A 222 13.88 -10.30 2.65
N TYR A 223 12.87 -11.18 2.50
CA TYR A 223 12.30 -11.95 3.61
C TYR A 223 13.35 -12.89 4.20
N THR A 224 14.10 -13.60 3.35
CA THR A 224 15.15 -14.55 3.77
C THR A 224 16.26 -13.85 4.57
N ARG A 225 16.63 -12.62 4.21
CA ARG A 225 17.66 -11.84 4.92
C ARG A 225 17.14 -11.16 6.18
N THR A 226 15.84 -10.90 6.25
CA THR A 226 15.24 -10.04 7.27
C THR A 226 14.60 -10.83 8.39
N ALA A 227 13.92 -11.92 8.07
CA ALA A 227 13.18 -12.73 9.04
C ALA A 227 14.11 -13.74 9.72
N THR A 228 14.18 -13.69 11.05
CA THR A 228 14.90 -14.65 11.88
C THR A 228 13.96 -15.24 12.94
N ALA A 229 14.41 -16.25 13.68
CA ALA A 229 13.63 -16.83 14.77
C ALA A 229 13.30 -15.79 15.87
N GLU A 230 14.23 -14.86 16.10
CA GLU A 230 14.15 -13.80 17.11
C GLU A 230 13.47 -12.55 16.59
N SER A 231 13.52 -12.29 15.27
CA SER A 231 12.97 -11.11 14.61
C SER A 231 12.08 -11.52 13.44
N LYS A 232 10.85 -11.94 13.74
CA LYS A 232 9.86 -12.33 12.73
C LYS A 232 9.26 -11.11 12.04
N VAL A 233 8.77 -11.30 10.82
CA VAL A 233 8.00 -10.27 10.12
C VAL A 233 6.51 -10.47 10.39
N GLY A 234 5.84 -9.41 10.83
CA GLY A 234 4.39 -9.34 10.95
C GLY A 234 3.75 -8.91 9.63
N PHE A 235 2.47 -9.23 9.48
CA PHE A 235 1.68 -8.94 8.30
C PHE A 235 0.41 -8.19 8.70
N PHE A 236 0.35 -6.88 8.40
CA PHE A 236 -0.81 -6.04 8.67
C PHE A 236 -1.53 -5.72 7.36
N GLN A 237 -2.71 -6.29 7.17
CA GLN A 237 -3.44 -6.27 5.92
C GLN A 237 -4.62 -5.31 5.96
N ILE A 238 -4.61 -4.32 5.06
CA ILE A 238 -5.71 -3.38 4.81
C ILE A 238 -6.39 -3.78 3.50
N GLY A 239 -7.63 -4.26 3.62
CA GLY A 239 -8.34 -4.87 2.50
C GLY A 239 -7.80 -6.27 2.18
N GLY A 240 -7.78 -6.64 0.91
CA GLY A 240 -7.34 -7.96 0.44
C GLY A 240 -6.76 -7.91 -0.95
N GLY A 241 -7.24 -8.77 -1.85
CA GLY A 241 -6.81 -8.82 -3.24
C GLY A 241 -5.31 -9.07 -3.41
N ILE A 242 -4.79 -8.67 -4.57
CA ILE A 242 -3.40 -8.94 -4.95
C ILE A 242 -2.38 -8.29 -4.01
N ALA A 243 -2.68 -7.12 -3.44
CA ALA A 243 -1.78 -6.42 -2.53
C ALA A 243 -1.48 -7.23 -1.26
N GLY A 244 -2.44 -8.05 -0.79
CA GLY A 244 -2.28 -8.94 0.36
C GLY A 244 -1.88 -10.37 -0.02
N ASP A 245 -2.55 -10.95 -1.02
CA ASP A 245 -2.33 -12.36 -1.37
C ASP A 245 -0.94 -12.61 -2.00
N PHE A 246 -0.49 -11.71 -2.84
CA PHE A 246 0.83 -11.85 -3.47
C PHE A 246 1.96 -11.94 -2.44
N PRO A 247 2.17 -10.96 -1.53
CA PRO A 247 3.31 -11.00 -0.62
C PRO A 247 3.19 -12.09 0.45
N ILE A 248 2.00 -12.43 0.93
CA ILE A 248 1.86 -13.45 1.98
C ILE A 248 2.32 -14.83 1.51
N CYS A 249 2.27 -15.07 0.18
CA CYS A 249 2.68 -16.33 -0.45
C CYS A 249 4.19 -16.54 -0.51
N VAL A 250 5.01 -15.52 -0.15
CA VAL A 250 6.48 -15.70 -0.15
C VAL A 250 6.93 -16.81 0.80
N VAL A 251 6.29 -16.94 1.95
CA VAL A 251 6.69 -17.95 2.95
C VAL A 251 6.40 -19.38 2.48
N PRO A 252 5.18 -19.74 2.01
CA PRO A 252 4.97 -21.06 1.43
C PRO A 252 5.90 -21.33 0.24
N MET A 253 6.16 -20.35 -0.64
CA MET A 253 7.13 -20.52 -1.73
C MET A 253 8.54 -20.83 -1.21
N LEU A 254 9.01 -20.13 -0.19
CA LEU A 254 10.31 -20.39 0.43
C LEU A 254 10.38 -21.80 1.02
N HIS A 255 9.32 -22.26 1.67
CA HIS A 255 9.29 -23.58 2.32
C HIS A 255 9.05 -24.72 1.34
N GLN A 256 8.04 -24.60 0.45
CA GLN A 256 7.54 -25.70 -0.38
C GLN A 256 8.32 -25.81 -1.68
N ASP A 257 8.62 -24.69 -2.34
CA ASP A 257 9.27 -24.69 -3.64
C ASP A 257 10.80 -24.58 -3.52
N LEU A 258 11.30 -23.77 -2.60
CA LEU A 258 12.74 -23.55 -2.40
C LEU A 258 13.35 -24.36 -1.25
N GLN A 259 12.55 -25.14 -0.51
CA GLN A 259 12.96 -26.00 0.61
C GLN A 259 13.76 -25.27 1.71
N ARG A 260 13.47 -23.99 1.93
CA ARG A 260 14.12 -23.14 2.94
C ARG A 260 13.37 -23.18 4.27
N HIS A 261 13.30 -24.32 4.90
CA HIS A 261 12.49 -24.57 6.10
C HIS A 261 12.94 -23.81 7.36
N SER A 262 14.16 -23.28 7.37
CA SER A 262 14.68 -22.46 8.49
C SER A 262 14.12 -21.04 8.52
N VAL A 263 13.52 -20.56 7.43
CA VAL A 263 12.90 -19.24 7.37
C VAL A 263 11.61 -19.27 8.21
N PRO A 264 11.40 -18.33 9.15
CA PRO A 264 10.21 -18.36 10.02
C PRO A 264 8.93 -18.03 9.24
N LEU A 265 7.81 -18.53 9.74
CA LEU A 265 6.47 -18.10 9.31
C LEU A 265 6.21 -16.66 9.73
N TRP A 266 5.18 -16.01 9.15
CA TRP A 266 4.76 -14.70 9.59
C TRP A 266 4.47 -14.68 11.09
N GLY A 267 5.03 -13.68 11.79
CA GLY A 267 5.03 -13.63 13.26
C GLY A 267 3.82 -12.95 13.89
N TYR A 268 3.08 -12.18 13.11
CA TYR A 268 1.86 -11.47 13.48
C TYR A 268 0.97 -11.38 12.25
N PHE A 269 -0.34 -11.39 12.44
CA PHE A 269 -1.30 -11.17 11.37
C PHE A 269 -2.48 -10.33 11.83
N CYS A 270 -2.81 -9.27 11.09
CA CYS A 270 -4.06 -8.53 11.23
C CYS A 270 -4.68 -8.36 9.85
N GLN A 271 -5.99 -8.51 9.76
CA GLN A 271 -6.77 -8.23 8.56
C GLN A 271 -7.90 -7.27 8.89
N ILE A 272 -7.95 -6.15 8.16
CA ILE A 272 -9.09 -5.24 8.13
C ILE A 272 -9.80 -5.45 6.80
N SER A 273 -11.07 -5.84 6.83
CA SER A 273 -11.87 -6.04 5.63
C SER A 273 -13.37 -5.94 5.97
N ASP A 274 -14.13 -5.37 5.07
CA ASP A 274 -15.61 -5.38 5.08
C ASP A 274 -16.20 -6.56 4.29
N SER A 275 -15.35 -7.40 3.72
CA SER A 275 -15.77 -8.59 2.96
C SER A 275 -16.31 -9.67 3.88
N THR A 276 -17.51 -10.15 3.59
CA THR A 276 -18.07 -11.34 4.25
C THR A 276 -17.32 -12.60 3.87
N THR A 277 -17.46 -13.67 4.67
CA THR A 277 -16.94 -15.01 4.33
C THR A 277 -17.38 -15.38 2.92
N SER A 278 -16.43 -15.66 2.07
CA SER A 278 -16.66 -15.63 0.65
C SER A 278 -16.60 -17.00 -0.01
N TYR A 279 -16.98 -16.99 -1.22
CA TYR A 279 -16.98 -18.09 -2.18
C TYR A 279 -15.62 -18.20 -2.90
N GLY A 280 -14.51 -18.21 -2.14
CA GLY A 280 -13.14 -18.34 -2.65
C GLY A 280 -12.34 -17.03 -2.72
N SER A 281 -12.89 -15.90 -2.27
CA SER A 281 -12.14 -14.64 -2.20
C SER A 281 -11.11 -14.65 -1.07
N TYR A 282 -9.89 -14.25 -1.36
CA TYR A 282 -8.84 -14.06 -0.36
C TYR A 282 -9.26 -13.06 0.73
N SER A 283 -9.96 -12.00 0.36
CA SER A 283 -10.41 -10.94 1.29
C SER A 283 -11.41 -11.44 2.33
N GLY A 284 -12.21 -12.46 2.02
CA GLY A 284 -13.17 -13.07 2.94
C GLY A 284 -12.64 -14.29 3.69
N ALA A 285 -11.42 -14.74 3.41
CA ALA A 285 -10.82 -15.90 4.06
C ALA A 285 -10.40 -15.58 5.49
N VAL A 286 -10.87 -16.39 6.46
CA VAL A 286 -10.48 -16.23 7.86
C VAL A 286 -8.99 -16.51 8.08
N PRO A 287 -8.36 -15.88 9.08
CA PRO A 287 -6.91 -16.02 9.30
C PRO A 287 -6.44 -17.47 9.49
N ASN A 288 -7.23 -18.33 10.13
CA ASN A 288 -6.87 -19.74 10.35
C ASN A 288 -6.73 -20.55 9.06
N GLU A 289 -7.45 -20.19 8.00
CA GLU A 289 -7.30 -20.82 6.68
C GLU A 289 -5.86 -20.69 6.15
N LYS A 290 -5.18 -19.60 6.48
CA LYS A 290 -3.79 -19.33 6.08
C LYS A 290 -2.77 -20.30 6.70
N ILE A 291 -3.16 -21.03 7.75
CA ILE A 291 -2.33 -22.09 8.37
C ILE A 291 -2.21 -23.28 7.41
N THR A 292 -3.28 -23.67 6.74
CA THR A 292 -3.27 -24.80 5.80
C THR A 292 -2.38 -24.56 4.58
N TRP A 293 -2.13 -23.29 4.28
CA TRP A 293 -1.24 -22.86 3.20
C TRP A 293 0.22 -22.65 3.66
N GLY A 294 0.53 -22.90 4.92
CA GLY A 294 1.88 -22.68 5.45
C GLY A 294 2.29 -21.21 5.54
N LYS A 295 1.32 -20.30 5.59
CA LYS A 295 1.56 -18.85 5.74
C LYS A 295 1.74 -18.46 7.21
N LEU A 296 0.85 -18.92 8.08
CA LEU A 296 0.82 -18.64 9.52
C LEU A 296 1.03 -19.92 10.35
N GLY A 297 1.59 -19.75 11.56
CA GLY A 297 1.66 -20.80 12.55
C GLY A 297 0.39 -20.87 13.41
N GLU A 298 0.19 -22.02 14.08
CA GLU A 298 -0.91 -22.23 15.01
C GLU A 298 -0.94 -21.14 16.11
N LYS A 299 0.22 -20.80 16.66
CA LYS A 299 0.40 -19.83 17.74
C LYS A 299 0.63 -18.38 17.26
N THR A 300 0.67 -18.11 15.96
CA THR A 300 0.80 -16.75 15.46
C THR A 300 -0.37 -15.89 15.94
N PRO A 301 -0.14 -14.73 16.61
CA PRO A 301 -1.20 -13.78 16.93
C PRO A 301 -1.95 -13.38 15.67
N LYS A 302 -3.27 -13.53 15.69
CA LYS A 302 -4.14 -13.31 14.52
C LYS A 302 -5.35 -12.46 14.92
N PHE A 303 -5.55 -11.38 14.20
CA PHE A 303 -6.64 -10.43 14.44
C PHE A 303 -7.44 -10.23 13.17
N ILE A 304 -8.75 -10.09 13.32
CA ILE A 304 -9.66 -9.74 12.24
C ILE A 304 -10.52 -8.57 12.69
N ILE A 305 -10.67 -7.58 11.84
CA ILE A 305 -11.50 -6.41 12.06
C ILE A 305 -12.42 -6.28 10.85
N GLU A 306 -13.70 -6.55 11.07
CA GLU A 306 -14.73 -6.47 10.04
C GLU A 306 -15.26 -5.04 9.98
N SER A 307 -14.60 -4.19 9.19
CA SER A 307 -14.94 -2.77 9.09
C SER A 307 -14.30 -2.13 7.86
N ASP A 308 -14.79 -0.94 7.52
CA ASP A 308 -14.15 -0.04 6.58
C ASP A 308 -12.79 0.42 7.10
N ALA A 309 -11.75 0.17 6.31
CA ALA A 309 -10.37 0.50 6.67
C ALA A 309 -10.14 1.99 6.81
N THR A 310 -10.84 2.85 6.05
CA THR A 310 -10.70 4.31 6.13
C THR A 310 -11.14 4.86 7.47
N ILE A 311 -12.04 4.13 8.17
CA ILE A 311 -12.53 4.48 9.50
C ILE A 311 -11.58 3.96 10.60
N VAL A 312 -11.16 2.68 10.50
CA VAL A 312 -10.51 2.00 11.64
C VAL A 312 -8.97 2.01 11.58
N ALA A 313 -8.36 2.00 10.40
CA ALA A 313 -6.91 1.95 10.32
C ALA A 313 -6.23 3.21 10.90
N PRO A 314 -6.73 4.44 10.69
CA PRO A 314 -6.18 5.62 11.36
C PRO A 314 -6.22 5.54 12.89
N LEU A 315 -7.24 4.88 13.47
CA LEU A 315 -7.36 4.69 14.92
C LEU A 315 -6.32 3.69 15.44
N ILE A 316 -6.10 2.59 14.73
CA ILE A 316 -5.05 1.62 15.04
C ILE A 316 -3.68 2.30 14.98
N PHE A 317 -3.43 3.03 13.91
CA PHE A 317 -2.16 3.73 13.71
C PHE A 317 -1.92 4.82 14.77
N ALA A 318 -2.97 5.49 15.24
CA ALA A 318 -2.86 6.42 16.36
C ALA A 318 -2.37 5.71 17.64
N ILE A 319 -2.88 4.51 17.95
CA ILE A 319 -2.40 3.71 19.09
C ILE A 319 -0.94 3.29 18.87
N VAL A 320 -0.60 2.81 17.69
CA VAL A 320 0.77 2.37 17.36
C VAL A 320 1.77 3.52 17.45
N LEU A 321 1.35 4.74 17.08
CA LEU A 321 2.14 5.97 17.18
C LEU A 321 2.16 6.58 18.59
N GLY A 322 1.33 6.09 19.50
CA GLY A 322 1.21 6.62 20.87
C GLY A 322 0.50 7.98 20.95
N GLN A 323 -0.45 8.26 20.06
CA GLN A 323 -1.20 9.53 19.97
C GLN A 323 -2.45 9.57 20.85
#